data_85a9fc9b37f1115dd93cf46cd0110ca0
#
_entry.id   85a9fc9b37f1115dd93cf46cd0110ca0
#
_cell.length_a   1.000
_cell.length_b   1.000
_cell.length_c   1.000
_cell.angle_alpha   90.00
_cell.angle_beta   90.00
_cell.angle_gamma   90.00
#
_symmetry.space_group_name_H-M   'P 1'
#
loop_
_entity.id
_entity.type
_entity.pdbx_description
1 polymer ?
#
loop_
_entity_poly.entity_id
_entity_poly.type
_entity_poly.pdbx_seq_one_letter_code
_entity_poly.pdbx_strand_id
1 'polypeptide(L)'
;MKFLRYKQYMIGLLALSLFASCDFEKINTNEFEMLPEEGKMDGISVGGPITALQKCVVPVGTQDDGTNVANEYQVAYHLAADCWSGYFAQNNNWNSGRNNLTYFLMDGWVSASYTSAYTKVIPLWQDIKIKTEKDFPEAYALAQILKVSTWHKATDMFGPIPYKEAGKGLISVPYDSQADVYTCMFEDLTNAIGVLTNALEHGTTKLLPNADAVYGGNVKKWIVYANSLMLRLAMRVYYADEAMSKKYVLQAVNNPYGVMQSKDDEAKMEKGAGLTFINNLEILSNQYNECRMGSSMQAYLGGYEDPRLPKYFTESEAYYAKKVGQYGSYMAVPTGNIASQNDVFKMASRPNVTKTTATYWMRASEVYFLLAEAALHGISVNGSAENLYRKGIAMSFEENGISANEVDNYMNSGRTPMEYSLNMWSPNVNVSEPSVTNATVKWGGSNEEKLEKIMIQKWIALYPNGQEAWSEYRRTGYPKLHKVMANYSNGEVDTNIGIRRMRYPANRATSDEDKQNLNKARQMLRDGQDKAGTRLWWDNKNK
;
A
#
# COMPACT_ATOMS: atom_id res chain seq x y z
N MET A 1 -63.38 -2.62 -65.56
CA MET A 1 -63.13 -1.48 -64.62
C MET A 1 -63.05 -1.79 -63.14
N LYS A 2 -63.51 -2.93 -62.63
CA LYS A 2 -63.38 -3.28 -61.19
C LYS A 2 -61.98 -3.80 -60.78
N PHE A 3 -61.25 -4.40 -61.70
CA PHE A 3 -59.91 -4.96 -61.44
C PHE A 3 -58.79 -3.91 -61.28
N LEU A 4 -58.90 -2.75 -61.93
CA LEU A 4 -57.90 -1.69 -61.79
C LEU A 4 -58.04 -0.92 -60.47
N ARG A 5 -59.24 -0.80 -59.93
CA ARG A 5 -59.44 -0.16 -58.62
C ARG A 5 -58.85 -0.97 -57.44
N TYR A 6 -58.89 -2.30 -57.53
CA TYR A 6 -58.28 -3.16 -56.45
C TYR A 6 -56.73 -3.07 -56.44
N LYS A 7 -56.10 -2.92 -57.61
CA LYS A 7 -54.64 -2.73 -57.67
C LYS A 7 -54.19 -1.39 -57.06
N GLN A 8 -54.98 -0.34 -57.23
CA GLN A 8 -54.65 0.97 -56.63
C GLN A 8 -54.83 0.98 -55.12
N TYR A 9 -55.80 0.26 -54.55
CA TYR A 9 -55.95 0.10 -53.11
C TYR A 9 -54.88 -0.78 -52.52
N MET A 10 -54.42 -1.80 -53.21
CA MET A 10 -53.33 -2.66 -52.76
C MET A 10 -51.98 -1.92 -52.78
N ILE A 11 -51.71 -1.08 -53.75
CA ILE A 11 -50.50 -0.25 -53.80
C ILE A 11 -50.54 0.84 -52.72
N GLY A 12 -51.73 1.42 -52.46
CA GLY A 12 -51.91 2.38 -51.35
C GLY A 12 -51.72 1.78 -49.96
N LEU A 13 -52.17 0.53 -49.72
CA LEU A 13 -51.95 -0.17 -48.48
C LEU A 13 -50.49 -0.59 -48.31
N LEU A 14 -49.78 -0.98 -49.39
CA LEU A 14 -48.33 -1.30 -49.32
C LEU A 14 -47.49 -0.03 -49.10
N ALA A 15 -47.90 1.12 -49.66
CA ALA A 15 -47.20 2.39 -49.39
C ALA A 15 -47.42 2.92 -47.96
N LEU A 16 -48.58 2.68 -47.35
CA LEU A 16 -48.85 3.03 -45.96
C LEU A 16 -48.12 2.15 -44.95
N SER A 17 -47.81 0.87 -45.31
CA SER A 17 -47.02 0.00 -44.46
C SER A 17 -45.51 0.29 -44.47
N LEU A 18 -45.01 1.08 -45.45
CA LEU A 18 -43.62 1.51 -45.53
C LEU A 18 -43.33 2.78 -44.71
N PHE A 19 -44.37 3.51 -44.30
CA PHE A 19 -44.22 4.66 -43.37
C PHE A 19 -44.41 4.32 -41.90
N ALA A 20 -44.82 3.08 -41.56
CA ALA A 20 -44.88 2.60 -40.18
C ALA A 20 -43.52 2.05 -39.65
N SER A 21 -42.44 2.21 -40.44
CA SER A 21 -41.09 1.76 -40.07
C SER A 21 -40.28 2.81 -39.31
N CYS A 22 -40.92 3.89 -38.84
CA CYS A 22 -40.17 4.95 -38.12
C CYS A 22 -39.96 4.72 -36.64
N ASP A 23 -40.44 3.61 -36.06
CA ASP A 23 -40.24 3.33 -34.64
C ASP A 23 -39.33 2.13 -34.37
N PHE A 24 -38.63 1.60 -35.38
CA PHE A 24 -37.75 0.46 -35.19
C PHE A 24 -36.54 0.78 -34.28
N GLU A 25 -36.03 2.00 -34.34
CA GLU A 25 -34.99 2.47 -33.42
C GLU A 25 -35.52 2.63 -32.01
N LYS A 26 -36.76 3.13 -31.82
CA LYS A 26 -37.39 3.27 -30.51
C LYS A 26 -37.74 1.93 -29.87
N ILE A 27 -38.15 0.95 -30.66
CA ILE A 27 -38.55 -0.39 -30.14
C ILE A 27 -37.31 -1.25 -29.82
N ASN A 28 -36.18 -0.99 -30.48
CA ASN A 28 -34.91 -1.69 -30.23
C ASN A 28 -33.95 -0.95 -29.29
N THR A 29 -34.28 0.28 -28.89
CA THR A 29 -33.51 0.96 -27.84
C THR A 29 -34.03 0.46 -26.51
N ASN A 30 -33.22 -0.28 -25.79
CA ASN A 30 -33.50 -0.65 -24.39
C ASN A 30 -33.52 0.66 -23.58
N GLU A 31 -34.69 1.15 -23.19
CA GLU A 31 -34.82 2.39 -22.41
C GLU A 31 -34.09 2.35 -21.07
N PHE A 32 -33.58 1.17 -20.68
CA PHE A 32 -32.76 0.93 -19.50
C PHE A 32 -31.28 0.77 -19.84
N GLU A 33 -30.90 0.81 -21.11
CA GLU A 33 -29.50 0.74 -21.55
C GLU A 33 -29.00 2.18 -21.79
N MET A 34 -28.08 2.61 -20.95
CA MET A 34 -27.47 3.93 -21.06
C MET A 34 -26.78 4.07 -22.41
N LEU A 35 -27.13 5.09 -23.18
CA LEU A 35 -26.43 5.41 -24.41
C LEU A 35 -24.96 5.67 -24.11
N PRO A 36 -24.01 5.22 -24.96
CA PRO A 36 -22.58 5.48 -24.79
C PRO A 36 -22.23 6.95 -24.53
N GLU A 37 -23.03 7.88 -25.07
CA GLU A 37 -22.85 9.31 -24.88
C GLU A 37 -23.33 9.80 -23.51
N GLU A 38 -24.41 9.24 -22.97
CA GLU A 38 -24.88 9.53 -21.59
C GLU A 38 -23.92 8.97 -20.55
N GLY A 39 -23.36 7.78 -20.79
CA GLY A 39 -22.31 7.20 -19.97
C GLY A 39 -21.00 8.00 -19.97
N LYS A 40 -20.70 8.69 -21.07
CA LYS A 40 -19.57 9.63 -21.17
C LYS A 40 -19.82 10.91 -20.39
N MET A 41 -20.99 11.51 -20.47
CA MET A 41 -21.33 12.76 -19.79
C MET A 41 -21.30 12.60 -18.25
N ASP A 42 -21.75 11.45 -17.72
CA ASP A 42 -21.79 11.19 -16.27
C ASP A 42 -20.57 10.41 -15.75
N GLY A 43 -19.61 10.06 -16.62
CA GLY A 43 -18.41 9.30 -16.26
C GLY A 43 -18.68 7.86 -15.80
N ILE A 44 -19.89 7.33 -15.99
CA ILE A 44 -20.30 6.02 -15.45
C ILE A 44 -19.52 4.87 -16.10
N SER A 45 -19.24 4.96 -17.41
CA SER A 45 -18.45 3.95 -18.13
C SER A 45 -17.00 3.83 -17.65
N VAL A 46 -16.50 4.84 -16.93
CA VAL A 46 -15.13 4.94 -16.41
C VAL A 46 -15.11 4.85 -14.87
N GLY A 47 -16.19 5.31 -14.22
CA GLY A 47 -16.29 5.38 -12.77
C GLY A 47 -16.12 4.02 -12.08
N GLY A 48 -16.82 2.99 -12.54
CA GLY A 48 -16.68 1.63 -12.00
C GLY A 48 -15.25 1.11 -12.06
N PRO A 49 -14.55 1.13 -13.20
CA PRO A 49 -13.13 0.80 -13.31
C PRO A 49 -12.21 1.64 -12.40
N ILE A 50 -12.46 2.95 -12.23
CA ILE A 50 -11.70 3.80 -11.29
C ILE A 50 -11.86 3.32 -9.85
N THR A 51 -13.11 3.09 -9.39
CA THR A 51 -13.36 2.55 -8.04
C THR A 51 -12.69 1.18 -7.84
N ALA A 52 -12.76 0.31 -8.86
CA ALA A 52 -12.11 -1.00 -8.82
C ALA A 52 -10.58 -0.87 -8.73
N LEU A 53 -9.99 0.08 -9.46
CA LEU A 53 -8.55 0.35 -9.43
C LEU A 53 -8.12 0.94 -8.07
N GLN A 54 -8.94 1.80 -7.46
CA GLN A 54 -8.72 2.28 -6.09
C GLN A 54 -8.68 1.13 -5.08
N LYS A 55 -9.57 0.15 -5.21
CA LYS A 55 -9.58 -1.06 -4.37
C LYS A 55 -8.33 -1.94 -4.53
N CYS A 56 -7.54 -1.78 -5.59
CA CYS A 56 -6.28 -2.50 -5.79
C CYS A 56 -5.11 -1.87 -5.01
N VAL A 57 -5.17 -0.58 -4.64
CA VAL A 57 -4.07 0.08 -3.93
C VAL A 57 -3.80 -0.59 -2.58
N VAL A 58 -4.85 -0.82 -1.79
CA VAL A 58 -4.87 -1.81 -0.71
C VAL A 58 -6.18 -2.58 -0.91
N PRO A 59 -6.17 -3.90 -1.04
CA PRO A 59 -7.40 -4.66 -1.23
C PRO A 59 -8.42 -4.35 -0.14
N VAL A 60 -9.61 -3.92 -0.53
CA VAL A 60 -10.73 -3.62 0.38
C VAL A 60 -12.04 -4.11 -0.20
N GLY A 61 -12.97 -4.50 0.66
CA GLY A 61 -14.28 -5.02 0.31
C GLY A 61 -14.94 -5.65 1.53
N THR A 62 -15.90 -6.51 1.29
CA THR A 62 -16.50 -7.35 2.33
C THR A 62 -16.56 -8.80 1.86
N GLN A 63 -16.72 -9.74 2.79
CA GLN A 63 -17.03 -11.12 2.44
C GLN A 63 -18.48 -11.28 1.93
N ASP A 64 -19.35 -10.32 2.27
CA ASP A 64 -20.76 -10.35 1.92
C ASP A 64 -21.02 -10.07 0.43
N ASP A 65 -20.04 -9.45 -0.27
CA ASP A 65 -20.11 -9.21 -1.72
C ASP A 65 -19.61 -10.40 -2.58
N GLY A 66 -19.38 -11.56 -1.95
CA GLY A 66 -18.86 -12.75 -2.61
C GLY A 66 -17.38 -12.70 -2.95
N THR A 67 -16.68 -11.65 -2.54
CA THR A 67 -15.22 -11.54 -2.69
C THR A 67 -14.50 -12.15 -1.49
N ASN A 68 -13.33 -12.72 -1.72
CA ASN A 68 -12.45 -13.24 -0.67
C ASN A 68 -11.34 -12.23 -0.33
N VAL A 69 -11.71 -10.95 -0.23
CA VAL A 69 -10.77 -9.83 -0.14
C VAL A 69 -9.92 -9.89 1.13
N ALA A 70 -10.51 -10.26 2.28
CA ALA A 70 -9.75 -10.37 3.52
C ALA A 70 -8.66 -11.46 3.42
N ASN A 71 -8.98 -12.62 2.84
CA ASN A 71 -7.99 -13.67 2.60
C ASN A 71 -6.96 -13.25 1.55
N GLU A 72 -7.36 -12.51 0.51
CA GLU A 72 -6.41 -11.94 -0.46
C GLU A 72 -5.43 -10.99 0.23
N TYR A 73 -5.91 -10.05 1.03
CA TYR A 73 -5.06 -9.14 1.81
C TYR A 73 -4.16 -9.93 2.78
N GLN A 74 -4.71 -10.92 3.48
CA GLN A 74 -3.96 -11.76 4.41
C GLN A 74 -2.74 -12.38 3.73
N VAL A 75 -2.98 -13.07 2.61
CA VAL A 75 -1.92 -13.83 1.93
C VAL A 75 -0.94 -12.93 1.19
N ALA A 76 -1.44 -11.86 0.55
CA ALA A 76 -0.61 -10.98 -0.27
C ALA A 76 0.25 -10.01 0.54
N TYR A 77 -0.25 -9.52 1.68
CA TYR A 77 0.37 -8.45 2.44
C TYR A 77 0.59 -8.80 3.91
N HIS A 78 -0.44 -9.33 4.61
CA HIS A 78 -0.35 -9.53 6.06
C HIS A 78 0.67 -10.62 6.44
N LEU A 79 0.58 -11.81 5.82
CA LEU A 79 1.52 -12.92 6.03
C LEU A 79 2.85 -12.74 5.26
N ALA A 80 3.20 -11.52 4.98
CA ALA A 80 4.41 -11.09 4.29
C ALA A 80 4.89 -9.77 4.91
N ALA A 81 4.73 -8.66 4.20
CA ALA A 81 5.28 -7.35 4.53
C ALA A 81 4.81 -6.80 5.89
N ASP A 82 3.54 -7.01 6.27
CA ASP A 82 3.04 -6.52 7.57
C ASP A 82 3.72 -7.22 8.76
N CYS A 83 4.04 -8.50 8.60
CA CYS A 83 4.82 -9.24 9.61
C CYS A 83 6.33 -8.98 9.49
N TRP A 84 6.88 -8.88 8.27
CA TRP A 84 8.31 -8.59 8.08
C TRP A 84 8.71 -7.18 8.51
N SER A 85 7.76 -6.27 8.54
CA SER A 85 7.95 -4.93 9.11
C SER A 85 8.01 -4.91 10.64
N GLY A 86 7.72 -6.04 11.30
CA GLY A 86 7.68 -6.16 12.76
C GLY A 86 6.37 -5.69 13.41
N TYR A 87 5.35 -5.31 12.61
CA TYR A 87 4.06 -4.87 13.15
C TYR A 87 3.27 -6.02 13.76
N PHE A 88 3.29 -7.17 13.10
CA PHE A 88 2.54 -8.34 13.50
C PHE A 88 3.42 -9.58 13.55
N ALA A 89 2.93 -10.60 14.23
CA ALA A 89 3.51 -11.93 14.22
C ALA A 89 2.42 -13.01 14.21
N GLN A 90 2.79 -14.19 13.73
CA GLN A 90 1.85 -15.29 13.60
C GLN A 90 1.47 -15.88 14.95
N ASN A 91 0.19 -16.14 15.14
CA ASN A 91 -0.37 -16.94 16.22
C ASN A 91 -1.00 -18.24 15.72
N ASN A 92 -0.72 -18.63 14.48
CA ASN A 92 -1.18 -19.84 13.83
C ASN A 92 0.00 -20.58 13.20
N ASN A 93 -0.10 -21.91 13.12
CA ASN A 93 0.98 -22.80 12.68
C ASN A 93 0.78 -23.24 11.21
N TRP A 94 0.58 -22.27 10.30
CA TRP A 94 0.44 -22.58 8.87
C TRP A 94 1.64 -23.38 8.35
N ASN A 95 1.35 -24.42 7.58
CA ASN A 95 2.35 -25.31 7.00
C ASN A 95 3.36 -25.84 8.04
N SER A 96 2.87 -26.21 9.21
CA SER A 96 3.70 -26.71 10.33
C SER A 96 4.86 -25.75 10.70
N GLY A 97 4.60 -24.45 10.66
CA GLY A 97 5.55 -23.38 10.97
C GLY A 97 6.52 -23.03 9.83
N ARG A 98 6.49 -23.75 8.70
CA ARG A 98 7.34 -23.47 7.54
C ARG A 98 6.57 -22.60 6.52
N ASN A 99 6.65 -21.30 6.69
CA ASN A 99 5.90 -20.34 5.86
C ASN A 99 6.69 -19.02 5.71
N ASN A 100 6.11 -18.02 5.05
CA ASN A 100 6.77 -16.74 4.80
C ASN A 100 7.33 -16.09 6.06
N LEU A 101 6.69 -16.27 7.22
CA LEU A 101 7.07 -15.61 8.47
C LEU A 101 8.30 -16.26 9.13
N THR A 102 8.63 -17.47 8.74
CA THR A 102 9.87 -18.18 9.09
C THR A 102 10.82 -18.28 7.88
N TYR A 103 10.68 -17.36 6.94
CA TYR A 103 11.49 -17.22 5.73
C TYR A 103 11.43 -18.39 4.74
N PHE A 104 10.45 -19.28 4.88
CA PHE A 104 10.12 -20.27 3.87
C PHE A 104 9.04 -19.69 2.94
N LEU A 105 9.46 -19.07 1.83
CA LEU A 105 8.51 -18.46 0.89
C LEU A 105 7.64 -19.54 0.23
N MET A 106 6.33 -19.48 0.51
CA MET A 106 5.33 -20.37 -0.09
C MET A 106 4.93 -19.86 -1.46
N ASP A 107 5.10 -20.66 -2.50
CA ASP A 107 4.86 -20.25 -3.91
C ASP A 107 3.46 -19.71 -4.14
N GLY A 108 2.42 -20.32 -3.53
CA GLY A 108 1.05 -19.82 -3.62
C GLY A 108 0.86 -18.43 -3.01
N TRP A 109 1.52 -18.14 -1.88
CA TRP A 109 1.44 -16.84 -1.21
C TRP A 109 2.23 -15.78 -1.99
N VAL A 110 3.40 -16.12 -2.49
CA VAL A 110 4.20 -15.26 -3.37
C VAL A 110 3.43 -14.91 -4.65
N SER A 111 2.75 -15.90 -5.23
CA SER A 111 1.90 -15.73 -6.41
C SER A 111 0.72 -14.78 -6.13
N ALA A 112 0.09 -14.90 -4.96
CA ALA A 112 -0.99 -14.01 -4.53
C ALA A 112 -0.49 -12.57 -4.37
N SER A 113 0.70 -12.35 -3.78
CA SER A 113 1.30 -11.02 -3.68
C SER A 113 1.54 -10.39 -5.05
N TYR A 114 2.06 -11.15 -6.01
CA TYR A 114 2.28 -10.66 -7.38
C TYR A 114 0.95 -10.34 -8.07
N THR A 115 -0.04 -11.20 -7.93
CA THR A 115 -1.36 -11.00 -8.52
C THR A 115 -2.04 -9.77 -7.97
N SER A 116 -2.04 -9.59 -6.65
CA SER A 116 -2.68 -8.46 -5.98
C SER A 116 -1.99 -7.13 -6.29
N ALA A 117 -0.65 -7.09 -6.22
CA ALA A 117 0.11 -5.85 -6.41
C ALA A 117 0.31 -5.46 -7.89
N TYR A 118 0.23 -6.42 -8.83
CA TYR A 118 0.57 -6.16 -10.22
C TYR A 118 -0.51 -6.61 -11.21
N THR A 119 -0.84 -7.91 -11.27
CA THR A 119 -1.62 -8.46 -12.39
C THR A 119 -3.05 -7.92 -12.45
N LYS A 120 -3.70 -7.75 -11.30
CA LYS A 120 -5.10 -7.25 -11.23
C LYS A 120 -5.26 -5.82 -11.74
N VAL A 121 -4.20 -5.02 -11.69
CA VAL A 121 -4.22 -3.62 -12.11
C VAL A 121 -4.29 -3.49 -13.63
N ILE A 122 -3.66 -4.42 -14.37
CA ILE A 122 -3.50 -4.33 -15.82
C ILE A 122 -4.84 -4.14 -16.55
N PRO A 123 -5.83 -5.06 -16.42
CA PRO A 123 -7.07 -4.95 -17.19
C PRO A 123 -7.87 -3.71 -16.83
N LEU A 124 -7.90 -3.32 -15.55
CA LEU A 124 -8.62 -2.13 -15.08
C LEU A 124 -8.00 -0.85 -15.62
N TRP A 125 -6.68 -0.71 -15.50
CA TRP A 125 -5.95 0.45 -16.01
C TRP A 125 -6.04 0.53 -17.54
N GLN A 126 -5.91 -0.61 -18.23
CA GLN A 126 -5.98 -0.65 -19.70
C GLN A 126 -7.38 -0.27 -20.21
N ASP A 127 -8.45 -0.73 -19.57
CA ASP A 127 -9.82 -0.37 -19.90
C ASP A 127 -10.04 1.16 -19.79
N ILE A 128 -9.58 1.75 -18.67
CA ILE A 128 -9.64 3.20 -18.48
C ILE A 128 -8.81 3.91 -19.55
N LYS A 129 -7.58 3.46 -19.80
CA LYS A 129 -6.70 4.05 -20.83
C LYS A 129 -7.39 4.11 -22.19
N ILE A 130 -7.92 2.98 -22.67
CA ILE A 130 -8.57 2.91 -24.00
C ILE A 130 -9.74 3.88 -24.11
N LYS A 131 -10.50 4.04 -23.02
CA LYS A 131 -11.69 4.89 -22.99
C LYS A 131 -11.40 6.37 -22.81
N THR A 132 -10.24 6.73 -22.22
CA THR A 132 -10.06 8.09 -21.68
C THR A 132 -8.80 8.81 -22.12
N GLU A 133 -7.76 8.12 -22.61
CA GLU A 133 -6.47 8.74 -22.91
C GLU A 133 -6.57 9.94 -23.85
N LYS A 134 -7.52 9.91 -24.83
CA LYS A 134 -7.73 11.00 -25.79
C LYS A 134 -8.87 11.94 -25.41
N ASP A 135 -10.00 11.37 -24.99
CA ASP A 135 -11.25 12.10 -24.89
C ASP A 135 -11.55 12.60 -23.46
N PHE A 136 -10.86 12.04 -22.46
CA PHE A 136 -11.02 12.41 -21.05
C PHE A 136 -9.69 12.24 -20.28
N PRO A 137 -8.67 13.05 -20.64
CA PRO A 137 -7.30 12.89 -20.15
C PRO A 137 -7.17 13.02 -18.63
N GLU A 138 -8.07 13.72 -17.94
CA GLU A 138 -8.08 13.84 -16.48
C GLU A 138 -8.39 12.50 -15.81
N ALA A 139 -9.31 11.72 -16.35
CA ALA A 139 -9.61 10.38 -15.83
C ALA A 139 -8.44 9.42 -16.08
N TYR A 140 -7.78 9.54 -17.24
CA TYR A 140 -6.55 8.79 -17.50
C TYR A 140 -5.42 9.19 -16.56
N ALA A 141 -5.25 10.47 -16.28
CA ALA A 141 -4.27 10.97 -15.29
C ALA A 141 -4.50 10.37 -13.90
N LEU A 142 -5.78 10.32 -13.46
CA LEU A 142 -6.13 9.65 -12.21
C LEU A 142 -5.78 8.16 -12.23
N ALA A 143 -6.06 7.46 -13.33
CA ALA A 143 -5.69 6.04 -13.49
C ALA A 143 -4.17 5.83 -13.46
N GLN A 144 -3.37 6.75 -14.00
CA GLN A 144 -1.91 6.71 -13.91
C GLN A 144 -1.41 6.84 -12.46
N ILE A 145 -1.98 7.77 -11.68
CA ILE A 145 -1.67 7.90 -10.25
C ILE A 145 -1.99 6.60 -9.51
N LEU A 146 -3.15 5.99 -9.76
CA LEU A 146 -3.58 4.74 -9.13
C LEU A 146 -2.70 3.55 -9.55
N LYS A 147 -2.30 3.48 -10.84
CA LYS A 147 -1.33 2.49 -11.32
C LYS A 147 -0.02 2.59 -10.55
N VAL A 148 0.55 3.78 -10.42
CA VAL A 148 1.81 4.00 -9.68
C VAL A 148 1.60 3.66 -8.20
N SER A 149 0.46 4.05 -7.59
CA SER A 149 0.12 3.73 -6.18
C SER A 149 0.11 2.23 -5.88
N THR A 150 -0.06 1.40 -6.89
CA THR A 150 -0.08 -0.06 -6.75
C THR A 150 1.24 -0.68 -7.22
N TRP A 151 1.73 -0.33 -8.41
CA TRP A 151 2.88 -0.98 -9.02
C TRP A 151 4.22 -0.65 -8.37
N HIS A 152 4.34 0.48 -7.64
CA HIS A 152 5.54 0.68 -6.83
C HIS A 152 5.71 -0.42 -5.76
N LYS A 153 4.60 -0.94 -5.21
CA LYS A 153 4.64 -2.05 -4.26
C LYS A 153 5.11 -3.34 -4.94
N ALA A 154 4.66 -3.59 -6.18
CA ALA A 154 5.09 -4.76 -6.94
C ALA A 154 6.60 -4.73 -7.20
N THR A 155 7.14 -3.62 -7.70
CA THR A 155 8.59 -3.51 -7.90
C THR A 155 9.38 -3.54 -6.58
N ASP A 156 8.81 -3.01 -5.48
CA ASP A 156 9.41 -3.07 -4.15
C ASP A 156 9.36 -4.47 -3.51
N MET A 157 8.46 -5.34 -3.98
CA MET A 157 8.44 -6.76 -3.59
C MET A 157 9.37 -7.60 -4.45
N PHE A 158 9.36 -7.42 -5.78
CA PHE A 158 9.93 -8.35 -6.75
C PHE A 158 11.17 -7.83 -7.48
N GLY A 159 11.41 -6.53 -7.52
CA GLY A 159 12.45 -5.89 -8.33
C GLY A 159 11.97 -5.58 -9.74
N PRO A 160 12.66 -5.99 -10.81
CA PRO A 160 12.21 -5.85 -12.19
C PRO A 160 10.79 -6.35 -12.41
N ILE A 161 9.95 -5.54 -13.07
CA ILE A 161 8.59 -5.90 -13.48
C ILE A 161 8.34 -5.39 -14.90
N PRO A 162 7.43 -5.98 -15.67
CA PRO A 162 7.00 -5.37 -16.93
C PRO A 162 6.30 -4.03 -16.64
N TYR A 163 6.74 -2.94 -17.24
CA TYR A 163 6.16 -1.62 -17.07
C TYR A 163 5.88 -0.92 -18.40
N LYS A 164 6.92 -0.73 -19.23
CA LYS A 164 6.85 0.02 -20.50
C LYS A 164 5.93 -0.64 -21.53
N GLU A 165 5.95 -1.96 -21.58
CA GLU A 165 5.18 -2.76 -22.53
C GLU A 165 3.93 -3.40 -21.92
N ALA A 166 3.68 -3.18 -20.63
CA ALA A 166 2.50 -3.73 -19.96
C ALA A 166 1.21 -3.17 -20.56
N GLY A 167 0.22 -4.04 -20.77
CA GLY A 167 -1.08 -3.66 -21.33
C GLY A 167 -1.10 -3.34 -22.84
N LYS A 168 -0.02 -3.58 -23.59
CA LYS A 168 0.04 -3.38 -25.05
C LYS A 168 -0.41 -4.60 -25.87
N GLY A 169 -0.99 -5.61 -25.23
CA GLY A 169 -1.51 -6.80 -25.92
C GLY A 169 -0.44 -7.82 -26.31
N LEU A 170 0.78 -7.71 -25.79
CA LEU A 170 1.81 -8.72 -26.00
C LEU A 170 1.47 -10.01 -25.24
N ILE A 171 1.69 -11.16 -25.86
CA ILE A 171 1.49 -12.49 -25.25
C ILE A 171 2.52 -12.68 -24.13
N SER A 172 3.77 -12.33 -24.39
CA SER A 172 4.85 -12.32 -23.40
C SER A 172 5.43 -10.90 -23.28
N VAL A 173 5.44 -10.37 -22.07
CA VAL A 173 5.83 -8.98 -21.82
C VAL A 173 7.24 -8.94 -21.24
N PRO A 174 8.19 -8.19 -21.87
CA PRO A 174 9.54 -8.03 -21.31
C PRO A 174 9.51 -7.29 -19.98
N TYR A 175 10.44 -7.65 -19.11
CA TYR A 175 10.63 -6.97 -17.83
C TYR A 175 11.55 -5.75 -18.02
N ASP A 176 11.24 -4.69 -17.29
CA ASP A 176 12.08 -3.49 -17.19
C ASP A 176 12.93 -3.55 -15.93
N SER A 177 14.15 -2.97 -15.98
CA SER A 177 14.99 -2.83 -14.79
C SER A 177 14.27 -2.00 -13.72
N GLN A 178 14.61 -2.21 -12.46
CA GLN A 178 13.95 -1.44 -11.38
C GLN A 178 14.23 0.07 -11.52
N ALA A 179 15.41 0.47 -11.99
CA ALA A 179 15.73 1.87 -12.30
C ALA A 179 14.83 2.44 -13.39
N ASP A 180 14.59 1.68 -14.47
CA ASP A 180 13.67 2.08 -15.54
C ASP A 180 12.24 2.17 -15.05
N VAL A 181 11.79 1.21 -14.23
CA VAL A 181 10.43 1.23 -13.64
C VAL A 181 10.22 2.50 -12.82
N TYR A 182 11.19 2.89 -11.97
CA TYR A 182 11.12 4.13 -11.19
C TYR A 182 11.11 5.38 -12.08
N THR A 183 11.94 5.41 -13.14
CA THR A 183 11.93 6.49 -14.12
C THR A 183 10.55 6.65 -14.75
N CYS A 184 9.95 5.56 -15.22
CA CYS A 184 8.60 5.59 -15.79
C CYS A 184 7.52 6.00 -14.78
N MET A 185 7.63 5.59 -13.52
CA MET A 185 6.68 6.02 -12.48
C MET A 185 6.76 7.53 -12.22
N PHE A 186 7.96 8.10 -12.21
CA PHE A 186 8.14 9.55 -12.09
C PHE A 186 7.59 10.32 -13.30
N GLU A 187 7.78 9.80 -14.51
CA GLU A 187 7.21 10.36 -15.73
C GLU A 187 5.68 10.31 -15.72
N ASP A 188 5.10 9.17 -15.35
CA ASP A 188 3.65 9.01 -15.22
C ASP A 188 3.05 9.99 -14.21
N LEU A 189 3.67 10.13 -13.01
CA LEU A 189 3.22 11.08 -11.99
C LEU A 189 3.37 12.53 -12.46
N THR A 190 4.49 12.87 -13.10
CA THR A 190 4.74 14.23 -13.63
C THR A 190 3.68 14.62 -14.64
N ASN A 191 3.39 13.73 -15.59
CA ASN A 191 2.37 13.95 -16.62
C ASN A 191 0.96 14.05 -16.01
N ALA A 192 0.62 13.12 -15.10
CA ALA A 192 -0.68 13.12 -14.44
C ALA A 192 -0.92 14.40 -13.61
N ILE A 193 0.08 14.82 -12.83
CA ILE A 193 0.04 16.06 -12.06
C ILE A 193 -0.15 17.26 -13.01
N GLY A 194 0.56 17.31 -14.12
CA GLY A 194 0.44 18.37 -15.12
C GLY A 194 -0.97 18.47 -15.71
N VAL A 195 -1.56 17.34 -16.11
CA VAL A 195 -2.93 17.27 -16.64
C VAL A 195 -3.95 17.74 -15.61
N LEU A 196 -3.88 17.21 -14.38
CA LEU A 196 -4.82 17.59 -13.31
C LEU A 196 -4.65 19.05 -12.88
N THR A 197 -3.42 19.58 -12.87
CA THR A 197 -3.16 21.00 -12.57
C THR A 197 -3.80 21.89 -13.62
N ASN A 198 -3.58 21.59 -14.91
CA ASN A 198 -4.20 22.33 -16.00
C ASN A 198 -5.73 22.29 -15.91
N ALA A 199 -6.32 21.13 -15.64
CA ALA A 199 -7.77 20.99 -15.48
C ALA A 199 -8.30 21.85 -14.31
N LEU A 200 -7.61 21.83 -13.17
CA LEU A 200 -7.98 22.63 -11.99
C LEU A 200 -7.92 24.14 -12.27
N GLU A 201 -6.88 24.60 -12.96
CA GLU A 201 -6.71 26.00 -13.35
C GLU A 201 -7.77 26.48 -14.36
N HIS A 202 -8.36 25.56 -15.14
CA HIS A 202 -9.47 25.82 -16.04
C HIS A 202 -10.86 25.53 -15.41
N GLY A 203 -10.92 25.36 -14.09
CA GLY A 203 -12.18 25.29 -13.33
C GLY A 203 -12.69 23.89 -13.00
N THR A 204 -11.99 22.83 -13.40
CA THR A 204 -12.36 21.45 -13.05
C THR A 204 -11.94 21.16 -11.61
N THR A 205 -12.80 21.42 -10.64
CA THR A 205 -12.54 21.18 -9.21
C THR A 205 -12.87 19.76 -8.78
N LYS A 206 -13.77 19.07 -9.48
CA LYS A 206 -14.21 17.70 -9.20
C LYS A 206 -14.12 16.81 -10.43
N LEU A 207 -13.63 15.59 -10.21
CA LEU A 207 -13.47 14.55 -11.23
C LEU A 207 -14.10 13.26 -10.72
N LEU A 208 -15.09 12.72 -11.43
CA LEU A 208 -15.78 11.45 -11.09
C LEU A 208 -16.22 11.37 -9.62
N PRO A 209 -16.93 12.35 -9.05
CA PRO A 209 -17.17 12.45 -7.62
C PRO A 209 -17.94 11.26 -7.04
N ASN A 210 -18.80 10.62 -7.82
CA ASN A 210 -19.59 9.45 -7.40
C ASN A 210 -18.80 8.13 -7.45
N ALA A 211 -17.65 8.13 -8.11
CA ALA A 211 -16.79 6.95 -8.27
C ALA A 211 -15.48 7.04 -7.48
N ASP A 212 -15.08 8.23 -7.08
CA ASP A 212 -13.89 8.47 -6.28
C ASP A 212 -14.18 8.25 -4.79
N ALA A 213 -13.84 7.06 -4.31
CA ALA A 213 -14.03 6.65 -2.92
C ALA A 213 -12.99 7.24 -1.95
N VAL A 214 -11.95 7.93 -2.45
CA VAL A 214 -10.84 8.44 -1.64
C VAL A 214 -11.03 9.91 -1.30
N TYR A 215 -11.30 10.73 -2.32
CA TYR A 215 -11.39 12.20 -2.16
C TYR A 215 -12.72 12.79 -2.67
N GLY A 216 -13.69 11.96 -3.05
CA GLY A 216 -14.97 12.43 -3.60
C GLY A 216 -14.79 13.32 -4.84
N GLY A 217 -13.83 13.00 -5.66
CA GLY A 217 -13.50 13.71 -6.90
C GLY A 217 -12.62 14.96 -6.72
N ASN A 218 -12.17 15.31 -5.54
CA ASN A 218 -11.39 16.55 -5.32
C ASN A 218 -10.06 16.53 -6.06
N VAL A 219 -9.97 17.26 -7.17
CA VAL A 219 -8.79 17.29 -8.06
C VAL A 219 -7.56 17.82 -7.33
N LYS A 220 -7.70 18.88 -6.52
CA LYS A 220 -6.57 19.42 -5.75
C LYS A 220 -5.97 18.38 -4.79
N LYS A 221 -6.80 17.61 -4.11
CA LYS A 221 -6.32 16.56 -3.19
C LYS A 221 -5.58 15.44 -3.95
N TRP A 222 -6.02 15.10 -5.16
CA TRP A 222 -5.30 14.15 -6.01
C TRP A 222 -3.92 14.66 -6.45
N ILE A 223 -3.78 15.95 -6.76
CA ILE A 223 -2.48 16.58 -7.05
C ILE A 223 -1.56 16.50 -5.82
N VAL A 224 -2.07 16.88 -4.64
CA VAL A 224 -1.33 16.82 -3.36
C VAL A 224 -0.90 15.39 -3.03
N TYR A 225 -1.78 14.41 -3.23
CA TYR A 225 -1.45 12.99 -3.06
C TYR A 225 -0.35 12.54 -4.03
N ALA A 226 -0.48 12.87 -5.31
CA ALA A 226 0.49 12.47 -6.35
C ALA A 226 1.88 13.08 -6.08
N ASN A 227 1.96 14.34 -5.65
CA ASN A 227 3.20 14.97 -5.20
C ASN A 227 3.80 14.25 -3.97
N SER A 228 2.97 13.87 -3.01
CA SER A 228 3.40 13.15 -1.81
C SER A 228 3.89 11.74 -2.14
N LEU A 229 3.23 11.06 -3.08
CA LEU A 229 3.68 9.78 -3.62
C LEU A 229 5.02 9.93 -4.38
N MET A 230 5.17 10.97 -5.18
CA MET A 230 6.44 11.31 -5.84
C MET A 230 7.56 11.51 -4.82
N LEU A 231 7.31 12.23 -3.73
CA LEU A 231 8.26 12.41 -2.63
C LEU A 231 8.64 11.08 -1.97
N ARG A 232 7.67 10.19 -1.69
CA ARG A 232 7.92 8.83 -1.17
C ARG A 232 8.86 8.06 -2.09
N LEU A 233 8.55 8.01 -3.37
CA LEU A 233 9.34 7.30 -4.37
C LEU A 233 10.74 7.93 -4.56
N ALA A 234 10.83 9.25 -4.52
CA ALA A 234 12.09 9.98 -4.61
C ALA A 234 13.03 9.64 -3.43
N MET A 235 12.52 9.61 -2.21
CA MET A 235 13.31 9.19 -1.06
C MET A 235 13.66 7.69 -1.10
N ARG A 236 12.79 6.85 -1.70
CA ARG A 236 13.07 5.41 -1.90
C ARG A 236 14.36 5.19 -2.69
N VAL A 237 14.60 5.95 -3.73
CA VAL A 237 15.76 5.76 -4.62
C VAL A 237 17.03 6.47 -4.16
N TYR A 238 16.99 7.21 -3.04
CA TYR A 238 18.10 8.08 -2.60
C TYR A 238 19.47 7.38 -2.58
N TYR A 239 19.54 6.18 -2.01
CA TYR A 239 20.82 5.44 -1.93
C TYR A 239 21.24 4.74 -3.23
N ALA A 240 20.38 4.68 -4.23
CA ALA A 240 20.70 4.12 -5.53
C ALA A 240 21.02 5.20 -6.58
N ASP A 241 20.27 6.30 -6.55
CA ASP A 241 20.43 7.45 -7.45
C ASP A 241 20.05 8.74 -6.73
N GLU A 242 21.05 9.37 -6.10
CA GLU A 242 20.89 10.62 -5.37
C GLU A 242 20.43 11.78 -6.27
N ALA A 243 20.89 11.81 -7.53
CA ALA A 243 20.51 12.89 -8.46
C ALA A 243 19.03 12.78 -8.84
N MET A 244 18.55 11.57 -9.15
CA MET A 244 17.14 11.29 -9.38
C MET A 244 16.31 11.63 -8.15
N SER A 245 16.73 11.23 -6.97
CA SER A 245 16.07 11.54 -5.71
C SER A 245 15.91 13.05 -5.52
N LYS A 246 17.01 13.82 -5.57
CA LYS A 246 16.99 15.28 -5.43
C LYS A 246 16.08 15.97 -6.43
N LYS A 247 16.13 15.55 -7.70
CA LYS A 247 15.28 16.09 -8.76
C LYS A 247 13.80 15.98 -8.40
N TYR A 248 13.34 14.80 -8.03
CA TYR A 248 11.92 14.54 -7.81
C TYR A 248 11.43 14.97 -6.42
N VAL A 249 12.30 15.02 -5.40
CA VAL A 249 11.98 15.69 -4.14
C VAL A 249 11.68 17.16 -4.40
N LEU A 250 12.58 17.87 -5.09
CA LEU A 250 12.39 19.29 -5.39
C LEU A 250 11.17 19.55 -6.28
N GLN A 251 10.91 18.67 -7.25
CA GLN A 251 9.71 18.76 -8.09
C GLN A 251 8.42 18.65 -7.25
N ALA A 252 8.37 17.69 -6.32
CA ALA A 252 7.21 17.48 -5.47
C ALA A 252 6.96 18.65 -4.51
N VAL A 253 8.00 19.13 -3.81
CA VAL A 253 7.86 20.18 -2.79
C VAL A 253 7.66 21.58 -3.36
N ASN A 254 8.18 21.85 -4.57
CA ASN A 254 8.04 23.14 -5.25
C ASN A 254 6.78 23.23 -6.12
N ASN A 255 5.99 22.17 -6.19
CA ASN A 255 4.70 22.24 -6.87
C ASN A 255 3.79 23.28 -6.18
N PRO A 256 3.04 24.14 -6.91
CA PRO A 256 2.19 25.15 -6.31
C PRO A 256 1.16 24.63 -5.30
N TYR A 257 0.72 23.38 -5.49
CA TYR A 257 -0.22 22.72 -4.58
C TYR A 257 0.47 21.96 -3.44
N GLY A 258 1.79 21.77 -3.51
CA GLY A 258 2.61 21.15 -2.48
C GLY A 258 2.34 19.67 -2.26
N VAL A 259 2.74 19.19 -1.09
CA VAL A 259 2.54 17.83 -0.58
C VAL A 259 1.57 17.85 0.61
N MET A 260 1.12 16.69 1.10
CA MET A 260 0.23 16.59 2.27
C MET A 260 0.81 17.31 3.49
N GLN A 261 -0.03 18.09 4.17
CA GLN A 261 0.36 18.88 5.35
C GLN A 261 -0.58 18.69 6.54
N SER A 262 -1.75 18.14 6.33
CA SER A 262 -2.78 18.04 7.35
C SER A 262 -3.48 16.67 7.29
N LYS A 263 -4.18 16.34 8.36
CA LYS A 263 -5.04 15.16 8.44
C LYS A 263 -6.12 15.14 7.35
N ASP A 264 -6.55 16.30 6.86
CA ASP A 264 -7.56 16.40 5.81
C ASP A 264 -7.03 15.97 4.43
N ASP A 265 -5.71 15.90 4.26
CA ASP A 265 -5.06 15.47 3.02
C ASP A 265 -4.87 13.95 2.92
N GLU A 266 -5.11 13.20 4.01
CA GLU A 266 -4.90 11.74 4.05
C GLU A 266 -5.58 11.01 2.90
N ALA A 267 -4.83 10.14 2.22
CA ALA A 267 -5.38 9.21 1.25
C ALA A 267 -5.84 7.93 1.95
N LYS A 268 -7.14 7.68 1.94
CA LYS A 268 -7.76 6.56 2.64
C LYS A 268 -9.02 6.08 1.95
N MET A 269 -9.35 4.82 2.19
CA MET A 269 -10.67 4.28 1.89
C MET A 269 -11.39 3.95 3.19
N GLU A 270 -12.68 4.31 3.24
CA GLU A 270 -13.53 4.08 4.41
C GLU A 270 -14.97 3.80 3.97
N LYS A 271 -15.84 3.49 4.91
CA LYS A 271 -17.25 3.28 4.64
C LYS A 271 -17.88 4.56 4.06
N GLY A 272 -18.49 4.45 2.89
CA GLY A 272 -19.11 5.55 2.17
C GLY A 272 -18.89 5.43 0.66
N ALA A 273 -19.30 6.43 -0.12
CA ALA A 273 -19.12 6.49 -1.57
C ALA A 273 -19.59 5.21 -2.33
N GLY A 274 -20.65 4.57 -1.85
CA GLY A 274 -21.19 3.35 -2.47
C GLY A 274 -20.34 2.10 -2.28
N LEU A 275 -19.27 2.17 -1.47
CA LEU A 275 -18.40 1.03 -1.19
C LEU A 275 -19.01 0.11 -0.12
N THR A 276 -19.02 -1.18 -0.41
CA THR A 276 -19.02 -2.21 0.63
C THR A 276 -17.62 -2.25 1.24
N PHE A 277 -17.52 -1.98 2.53
CA PHE A 277 -16.23 -1.84 3.21
C PHE A 277 -16.28 -2.50 4.59
N ILE A 278 -15.32 -3.37 4.84
CA ILE A 278 -14.93 -3.82 6.18
C ILE A 278 -13.40 -3.78 6.24
N ASN A 279 -12.86 -3.26 7.34
CA ASN A 279 -11.42 -3.24 7.54
C ASN A 279 -10.87 -4.68 7.61
N ASN A 280 -9.85 -4.99 6.82
CA ASN A 280 -9.29 -6.34 6.74
C ASN A 280 -8.72 -6.83 8.08
N LEU A 281 -8.08 -5.95 8.85
CA LEU A 281 -7.48 -6.33 10.14
C LEU A 281 -8.56 -6.71 11.16
N GLU A 282 -9.77 -6.14 11.06
CA GLU A 282 -10.89 -6.57 11.89
C GLU A 282 -11.28 -8.02 11.58
N ILE A 283 -11.40 -8.35 10.30
CA ILE A 283 -11.71 -9.72 9.88
C ILE A 283 -10.62 -10.69 10.32
N LEU A 284 -9.35 -10.37 10.05
CA LEU A 284 -8.22 -11.24 10.41
C LEU A 284 -8.11 -11.44 11.93
N SER A 285 -8.31 -10.37 12.69
CA SER A 285 -8.11 -10.35 14.14
C SER A 285 -9.28 -10.98 14.89
N ASN A 286 -10.53 -10.62 14.53
CA ASN A 286 -11.72 -10.94 15.31
C ASN A 286 -12.49 -12.14 14.74
N GLN A 287 -12.58 -12.27 13.40
CA GLN A 287 -13.32 -13.39 12.79
C GLN A 287 -12.41 -14.61 12.58
N TYR A 288 -11.18 -14.43 12.05
CA TYR A 288 -10.24 -15.53 11.86
C TYR A 288 -9.45 -15.85 13.13
N ASN A 289 -9.49 -14.96 14.14
CA ASN A 289 -8.71 -15.07 15.37
C ASN A 289 -7.20 -15.17 15.12
N GLU A 290 -6.72 -14.50 14.12
CA GLU A 290 -5.32 -14.38 13.68
C GLU A 290 -4.88 -12.93 13.83
N CYS A 291 -3.68 -12.55 13.40
CA CYS A 291 -3.18 -11.18 13.49
C CYS A 291 -3.00 -10.69 14.94
N ARG A 292 -1.76 -10.72 15.42
CA ARG A 292 -1.39 -10.26 16.76
C ARG A 292 -0.20 -9.31 16.69
N MET A 293 -0.10 -8.43 17.68
CA MET A 293 1.03 -7.50 17.82
C MET A 293 2.35 -8.26 17.78
N GLY A 294 3.32 -7.77 16.99
CA GLY A 294 4.67 -8.29 16.93
C GLY A 294 5.55 -7.78 18.07
N SER A 295 6.53 -8.58 18.51
CA SER A 295 7.43 -8.26 19.62
C SER A 295 8.17 -6.93 19.44
N SER A 296 8.55 -6.55 18.21
CA SER A 296 9.17 -5.26 17.94
C SER A 296 8.24 -4.08 18.25
N MET A 297 6.94 -4.18 17.94
CA MET A 297 5.97 -3.12 18.28
C MET A 297 5.85 -2.94 19.79
N GLN A 298 5.80 -4.02 20.55
CA GLN A 298 5.78 -3.94 22.01
C GLN A 298 7.05 -3.29 22.55
N ALA A 299 8.21 -3.68 22.05
CA ALA A 299 9.49 -3.15 22.51
C ALA A 299 9.59 -1.64 22.32
N TYR A 300 9.20 -1.12 21.14
CA TYR A 300 9.24 0.30 20.85
C TYR A 300 8.13 1.08 21.56
N LEU A 301 6.88 0.69 21.38
CA LEU A 301 5.75 1.44 21.94
C LEU A 301 5.72 1.36 23.47
N GLY A 302 6.02 0.20 24.05
CA GLY A 302 6.10 0.03 25.48
C GLY A 302 7.29 0.75 26.09
N GLY A 303 8.49 0.62 25.49
CA GLY A 303 9.71 1.25 25.98
C GLY A 303 9.67 2.78 25.94
N TYR A 304 9.09 3.35 24.89
CA TYR A 304 8.88 4.80 24.78
C TYR A 304 7.70 5.31 25.63
N GLU A 305 6.90 4.42 26.22
CA GLU A 305 5.59 4.77 26.79
C GLU A 305 4.76 5.58 25.78
N ASP A 306 4.71 5.07 24.55
CA ASP A 306 4.12 5.78 23.42
C ASP A 306 2.59 5.82 23.54
N PRO A 307 1.97 7.01 23.55
CA PRO A 307 0.52 7.13 23.69
C PRO A 307 -0.27 6.58 22.49
N ARG A 308 0.40 6.22 21.38
CA ARG A 308 -0.22 5.50 20.25
C ARG A 308 -0.45 4.01 20.53
N LEU A 309 0.20 3.42 21.53
CA LEU A 309 0.03 2.01 21.85
C LEU A 309 -1.45 1.62 22.05
N PRO A 310 -2.23 2.27 22.92
CA PRO A 310 -3.66 1.95 23.09
C PRO A 310 -4.54 2.34 21.88
N LYS A 311 -4.03 3.15 20.95
CA LYS A 311 -4.72 3.47 19.70
C LYS A 311 -4.52 2.39 18.65
N TYR A 312 -3.37 1.73 18.66
CA TYR A 312 -2.99 0.72 17.68
C TYR A 312 -3.39 -0.70 18.10
N PHE A 313 -3.34 -1.00 19.39
CA PHE A 313 -3.60 -2.34 19.90
C PHE A 313 -4.53 -2.32 21.10
N THR A 314 -5.27 -3.40 21.28
CA THR A 314 -6.05 -3.67 22.50
C THR A 314 -5.15 -4.25 23.57
N GLU A 315 -5.53 -4.14 24.83
CA GLU A 315 -4.90 -4.92 25.90
C GLU A 315 -5.02 -6.42 25.61
N SER A 316 -4.06 -7.18 26.10
CA SER A 316 -4.08 -8.63 26.04
C SER A 316 -5.22 -9.22 26.88
N GLU A 317 -5.88 -10.26 26.41
CA GLU A 317 -6.86 -11.02 27.16
C GLU A 317 -6.24 -11.87 28.27
N ALA A 318 -4.93 -11.98 28.28
CA ALA A 318 -4.21 -12.82 29.22
C ALA A 318 -4.18 -12.27 30.62
N TYR A 319 -4.53 -13.12 31.57
CA TYR A 319 -4.59 -12.76 33.00
C TYR A 319 -3.29 -12.18 33.56
N TYR A 320 -2.14 -12.72 33.12
CA TYR A 320 -0.83 -12.31 33.62
C TYR A 320 -0.36 -10.96 33.08
N ALA A 321 -0.72 -10.59 31.87
CA ALA A 321 -0.37 -9.29 31.29
C ALA A 321 -0.98 -8.13 32.10
N LYS A 322 -2.15 -8.31 32.67
CA LYS A 322 -2.85 -7.29 33.47
C LYS A 322 -2.17 -6.96 34.81
N LYS A 323 -1.20 -7.76 35.26
CA LYS A 323 -0.50 -7.58 36.55
C LYS A 323 0.76 -6.72 36.47
N VAL A 324 1.27 -6.38 35.28
CA VAL A 324 2.62 -5.81 35.09
C VAL A 324 2.60 -4.28 34.86
N GLY A 325 1.45 -3.63 35.07
CA GLY A 325 1.31 -2.18 34.88
C GLY A 325 0.78 -1.77 33.51
N GLN A 326 0.63 -0.46 33.29
CA GLN A 326 -0.07 0.08 32.11
C GLN A 326 0.45 -0.44 30.78
N TYR A 327 1.75 -0.58 30.59
CA TYR A 327 2.35 -1.10 29.37
C TYR A 327 2.52 -2.62 29.38
N GLY A 328 2.52 -3.26 30.54
CA GLY A 328 2.53 -4.70 30.71
C GLY A 328 1.19 -5.38 30.43
N SER A 329 0.10 -4.60 30.26
CA SER A 329 -1.20 -5.10 29.80
C SER A 329 -1.19 -5.47 28.31
N TYR A 330 -0.20 -5.04 27.56
CA TYR A 330 -0.03 -5.32 26.14
C TYR A 330 0.97 -6.44 25.93
N MET A 331 0.55 -7.50 25.27
CA MET A 331 1.37 -8.65 24.99
C MET A 331 1.52 -8.87 23.50
N ALA A 332 2.76 -9.02 23.06
CA ALA A 332 3.08 -9.33 21.67
C ALA A 332 3.45 -10.82 21.49
N VAL A 333 3.48 -11.23 20.23
CA VAL A 333 3.93 -12.53 19.77
C VAL A 333 5.35 -12.40 19.22
N PRO A 334 6.28 -13.33 19.54
CA PRO A 334 7.64 -13.31 19.02
C PRO A 334 7.66 -13.44 17.49
N THR A 335 8.53 -12.68 16.85
CA THR A 335 8.67 -12.69 15.39
C THR A 335 9.18 -14.05 14.90
N GLY A 336 8.52 -14.62 13.88
CA GLY A 336 8.93 -15.89 13.27
C GLY A 336 8.97 -17.07 14.23
N ASN A 337 8.06 -17.08 15.21
CA ASN A 337 7.90 -18.22 16.10
C ASN A 337 7.35 -19.44 15.34
N ILE A 338 7.61 -20.63 15.89
CA ILE A 338 7.09 -21.90 15.39
C ILE A 338 5.93 -22.40 16.27
N ALA A 339 5.02 -21.51 16.62
CA ALA A 339 3.93 -21.78 17.54
C ALA A 339 3.20 -23.08 17.19
N SER A 340 3.55 -24.14 17.90
CA SER A 340 2.81 -25.40 17.87
C SER A 340 1.55 -25.35 18.76
N GLN A 341 1.43 -24.31 19.58
CA GLN A 341 0.33 -24.14 20.56
C GLN A 341 -0.20 -22.72 20.50
N ASN A 342 -1.22 -22.54 19.68
CA ASN A 342 -1.82 -21.26 19.41
C ASN A 342 -2.56 -20.62 20.59
N ASP A 343 -2.91 -21.37 21.62
CA ASP A 343 -3.84 -20.89 22.66
C ASP A 343 -3.25 -19.75 23.50
N VAL A 344 -1.95 -19.75 23.73
CA VAL A 344 -1.26 -18.66 24.43
C VAL A 344 -1.25 -17.40 23.57
N PHE A 345 -0.85 -17.51 22.31
CA PHE A 345 -0.71 -16.37 21.41
C PHE A 345 -2.06 -15.81 20.92
N LYS A 346 -3.13 -16.60 20.98
CA LYS A 346 -4.48 -16.10 20.70
C LYS A 346 -4.93 -15.01 21.67
N MET A 347 -4.40 -15.01 22.88
CA MET A 347 -4.71 -14.02 23.93
C MET A 347 -3.85 -12.76 23.82
N ALA A 348 -2.87 -12.71 22.92
CA ALA A 348 -2.03 -11.53 22.72
C ALA A 348 -2.80 -10.35 22.15
N SER A 349 -2.24 -9.15 22.29
CA SER A 349 -2.84 -7.89 21.86
C SER A 349 -3.18 -7.91 20.38
N ARG A 350 -4.41 -7.47 20.06
CA ARG A 350 -4.98 -7.40 18.72
C ARG A 350 -4.91 -5.99 18.18
N PRO A 351 -4.96 -5.77 16.85
CA PRO A 351 -5.22 -4.45 16.29
C PRO A 351 -6.48 -3.83 16.89
N ASN A 352 -6.39 -2.59 17.32
CA ASN A 352 -7.53 -1.83 17.85
C ASN A 352 -8.31 -1.20 16.68
N VAL A 353 -9.04 -2.03 15.95
CA VAL A 353 -9.80 -1.66 14.76
C VAL A 353 -11.24 -2.12 14.87
N THR A 354 -12.13 -1.42 14.17
CA THR A 354 -13.52 -1.78 13.97
C THR A 354 -13.79 -2.06 12.50
N LYS A 355 -14.96 -2.58 12.18
CA LYS A 355 -15.40 -2.77 10.78
C LYS A 355 -15.30 -1.51 9.93
N THR A 356 -15.44 -0.34 10.53
CA THR A 356 -15.47 0.97 9.85
C THR A 356 -14.16 1.73 9.94
N THR A 357 -13.13 1.20 10.60
CA THR A 357 -11.81 1.83 10.65
C THR A 357 -11.24 1.96 9.24
N ALA A 358 -10.83 3.17 8.85
CA ALA A 358 -10.32 3.46 7.50
C ALA A 358 -9.06 2.66 7.17
N THR A 359 -8.88 2.35 5.88
CA THR A 359 -7.64 1.79 5.32
C THR A 359 -6.85 2.91 4.67
N TYR A 360 -5.71 3.26 5.25
CA TYR A 360 -4.87 4.36 4.80
C TYR A 360 -3.87 3.92 3.73
N TRP A 361 -3.71 4.75 2.69
CA TRP A 361 -2.65 4.61 1.68
C TRP A 361 -1.43 5.46 2.01
N MET A 362 -1.69 6.69 2.50
CA MET A 362 -0.67 7.65 2.89
C MET A 362 -1.26 8.66 3.87
N ARG A 363 -0.44 9.06 4.86
CA ARG A 363 -0.81 10.03 5.90
C ARG A 363 0.16 11.21 5.89
N ALA A 364 -0.29 12.35 6.40
CA ALA A 364 0.51 13.57 6.43
C ALA A 364 1.76 13.43 7.32
N SER A 365 1.69 12.67 8.42
CA SER A 365 2.84 12.40 9.28
C SER A 365 3.99 11.72 8.53
N GLU A 366 3.70 10.79 7.63
CA GLU A 366 4.71 10.17 6.78
C GLU A 366 5.44 11.22 5.94
N VAL A 367 4.70 12.16 5.35
CA VAL A 367 5.27 13.22 4.51
C VAL A 367 6.22 14.09 5.29
N TYR A 368 5.89 14.46 6.53
CA TYR A 368 6.81 15.22 7.38
C TYR A 368 8.11 14.44 7.69
N PHE A 369 8.04 13.13 7.90
CA PHE A 369 9.24 12.32 8.10
C PHE A 369 10.08 12.16 6.82
N LEU A 370 9.45 12.06 5.64
CA LEU A 370 10.15 12.10 4.35
C LEU A 370 10.89 13.43 4.15
N LEU A 371 10.24 14.55 4.47
CA LEU A 371 10.85 15.88 4.42
C LEU A 371 11.97 16.03 5.45
N ALA A 372 11.81 15.48 6.67
CA ALA A 372 12.86 15.49 7.69
C ALA A 372 14.12 14.73 7.24
N GLU A 373 13.95 13.59 6.61
CA GLU A 373 15.05 12.82 6.01
C GLU A 373 15.70 13.59 4.85
N ALA A 374 14.90 14.15 3.94
CA ALA A 374 15.42 14.97 2.83
C ALA A 374 16.26 16.15 3.34
N ALA A 375 15.77 16.87 4.36
CA ALA A 375 16.50 17.97 5.00
C ALA A 375 17.80 17.47 5.67
N LEU A 376 17.78 16.30 6.32
CA LEU A 376 18.97 15.69 6.94
C LEU A 376 20.05 15.36 5.90
N HIS A 377 19.64 14.99 4.69
CA HIS A 377 20.52 14.75 3.55
C HIS A 377 20.92 16.03 2.80
N GLY A 378 20.52 17.21 3.29
CA GLY A 378 20.88 18.49 2.68
C GLY A 378 20.08 18.84 1.43
N ILE A 379 18.95 18.17 1.17
CA ILE A 379 18.02 18.57 0.10
C ILE A 379 17.21 19.76 0.60
N SER A 380 17.13 20.82 -0.22
CA SER A 380 16.44 22.06 0.15
C SER A 380 14.93 21.84 0.17
N VAL A 381 14.38 21.62 1.36
CA VAL A 381 12.96 21.55 1.64
C VAL A 381 12.57 22.63 2.65
N ASN A 382 11.29 22.95 2.76
CA ASN A 382 10.83 24.02 3.66
C ASN A 382 10.84 23.54 5.14
N GLY A 383 11.96 23.73 5.83
CA GLY A 383 12.15 23.44 7.24
C GLY A 383 13.46 22.71 7.55
N SER A 384 13.89 22.79 8.81
CA SER A 384 15.03 21.99 9.29
C SER A 384 14.60 20.55 9.57
N ALA A 385 15.56 19.61 9.51
CA ALA A 385 15.30 18.20 9.82
C ALA A 385 14.65 18.03 11.21
N GLU A 386 15.09 18.77 12.23
CA GLU A 386 14.48 18.74 13.57
C GLU A 386 13.03 19.23 13.57
N ASN A 387 12.76 20.37 12.96
CA ASN A 387 11.41 20.93 12.95
C ASN A 387 10.44 20.00 12.20
N LEU A 388 10.87 19.41 11.09
CA LEU A 388 10.07 18.47 10.31
C LEU A 388 9.85 17.14 11.06
N TYR A 389 10.86 16.64 11.76
CA TYR A 389 10.74 15.48 12.65
C TYR A 389 9.69 15.72 13.75
N ARG A 390 9.78 16.87 14.44
CA ARG A 390 8.80 17.27 15.48
C ARG A 390 7.40 17.40 14.91
N LYS A 391 7.25 18.01 13.74
CA LYS A 391 5.97 18.10 13.04
C LYS A 391 5.42 16.71 12.68
N GLY A 392 6.26 15.78 12.23
CA GLY A 392 5.85 14.40 11.94
C GLY A 392 5.28 13.69 13.16
N ILE A 393 5.89 13.83 14.33
CA ILE A 393 5.38 13.27 15.58
C ILE A 393 4.05 13.94 15.96
N ALA A 394 3.99 15.28 15.96
CA ALA A 394 2.79 16.02 16.30
C ALA A 394 1.61 15.66 15.38
N MET A 395 1.87 15.56 14.07
CA MET A 395 0.87 15.14 13.08
C MET A 395 0.41 13.70 13.34
N SER A 396 1.33 12.77 13.61
CA SER A 396 0.96 11.39 13.94
C SER A 396 0.11 11.30 15.21
N PHE A 397 0.33 12.17 16.20
CA PHE A 397 -0.52 12.25 17.40
C PHE A 397 -1.92 12.77 17.05
N GLU A 398 -2.01 13.86 16.26
CA GLU A 398 -3.27 14.41 15.78
C GLU A 398 -4.08 13.38 14.97
N GLU A 399 -3.43 12.67 14.05
CA GLU A 399 -4.01 11.59 13.24
C GLU A 399 -4.62 10.47 14.09
N ASN A 400 -4.07 10.23 15.28
CA ASN A 400 -4.53 9.19 16.21
C ASN A 400 -5.37 9.75 17.37
N GLY A 401 -5.77 11.03 17.33
CA GLY A 401 -6.61 11.66 18.35
C GLY A 401 -5.93 11.72 19.73
N ILE A 402 -4.61 11.92 19.75
CA ILE A 402 -3.82 12.14 20.96
C ILE A 402 -3.69 13.64 21.20
N SER A 403 -3.78 14.05 22.47
CA SER A 403 -3.73 15.46 22.84
C SER A 403 -2.39 16.10 22.48
N ALA A 404 -2.42 17.32 21.95
CA ALA A 404 -1.23 18.11 21.68
C ALA A 404 -0.36 18.36 22.93
N ASN A 405 -0.95 18.34 24.14
CA ASN A 405 -0.23 18.51 25.39
C ASN A 405 0.75 17.36 25.70
N GLU A 406 0.55 16.18 25.08
CA GLU A 406 1.44 15.03 25.26
C GLU A 406 2.67 15.10 24.36
N VAL A 407 2.63 15.91 23.30
CA VAL A 407 3.63 15.96 22.24
C VAL A 407 5.00 16.37 22.77
N ASP A 408 5.08 17.46 23.53
CA ASP A 408 6.36 18.00 24.03
C ASP A 408 7.01 17.05 25.06
N ASN A 409 6.22 16.45 25.94
CA ASN A 409 6.71 15.46 26.90
C ASN A 409 7.29 14.24 26.19
N TYR A 410 6.59 13.73 25.18
CA TYR A 410 7.03 12.60 24.38
C TYR A 410 8.32 12.93 23.59
N MET A 411 8.35 14.07 22.87
CA MET A 411 9.50 14.48 22.05
C MET A 411 10.78 14.78 22.84
N ASN A 412 10.66 15.11 24.13
CA ASN A 412 11.79 15.37 25.00
C ASN A 412 12.17 14.15 25.87
N SER A 413 11.48 13.03 25.70
CA SER A 413 11.72 11.81 26.45
C SER A 413 13.10 11.21 26.16
N GLY A 414 13.79 10.83 27.21
CA GLY A 414 15.02 10.03 27.15
C GLY A 414 14.80 8.52 27.18
N ARG A 415 13.56 8.06 27.07
CA ARG A 415 13.24 6.63 27.05
C ARG A 415 13.77 5.96 25.80
N THR A 416 14.04 4.66 25.93
CA THR A 416 14.53 3.79 24.85
C THR A 416 13.59 2.59 24.70
N PRO A 417 13.61 1.87 23.57
CA PRO A 417 12.89 0.61 23.44
C PRO A 417 13.23 -0.36 24.56
N MET A 418 12.24 -1.09 25.04
CA MET A 418 12.43 -2.04 26.13
C MET A 418 12.83 -3.42 25.66
N GLU A 419 13.32 -4.24 26.57
CA GLU A 419 13.43 -5.68 26.38
C GLU A 419 12.05 -6.29 26.19
N TYR A 420 11.93 -7.26 25.30
CA TYR A 420 10.76 -8.10 25.16
C TYR A 420 10.95 -9.39 25.93
N SER A 421 10.00 -9.76 26.78
CA SER A 421 10.07 -11.00 27.56
C SER A 421 8.70 -11.65 27.68
N LEU A 422 8.65 -12.94 27.42
CA LEU A 422 7.48 -13.81 27.57
C LEU A 422 7.58 -14.76 28.75
N ASN A 423 8.43 -14.50 29.73
CA ASN A 423 8.68 -15.40 30.87
C ASN A 423 7.45 -15.69 31.73
N MET A 424 6.30 -15.06 31.46
CA MET A 424 5.12 -15.12 32.33
C MET A 424 4.06 -16.15 31.94
N TRP A 425 4.25 -16.89 30.84
CA TRP A 425 3.13 -17.59 30.23
C TRP A 425 3.13 -19.09 30.36
N SER A 426 4.30 -19.68 30.29
CA SER A 426 4.49 -21.10 30.39
C SER A 426 5.97 -21.38 30.61
N PRO A 427 6.31 -22.31 31.46
CA PRO A 427 7.70 -22.75 31.61
C PRO A 427 8.31 -23.27 30.30
N ASN A 428 7.48 -23.53 29.28
CA ASN A 428 7.89 -24.03 27.98
C ASN A 428 8.01 -22.95 26.90
N VAL A 429 7.69 -21.68 27.19
CA VAL A 429 7.71 -20.56 26.23
C VAL A 429 8.45 -19.38 26.85
N ASN A 430 9.68 -19.62 27.26
CA ASN A 430 10.57 -18.57 27.71
C ASN A 430 11.26 -17.95 26.51
N VAL A 431 10.83 -16.76 26.10
CA VAL A 431 11.47 -15.98 25.07
C VAL A 431 11.83 -14.62 25.65
N SER A 432 13.09 -14.27 25.58
CA SER A 432 13.60 -12.95 25.93
C SER A 432 14.41 -12.42 24.75
N GLU A 433 14.07 -11.20 24.30
CA GLU A 433 14.79 -10.48 23.26
C GLU A 433 15.27 -9.16 23.84
N PRO A 434 16.57 -8.86 23.81
CA PRO A 434 17.11 -7.61 24.34
C PRO A 434 16.56 -6.42 23.57
N SER A 435 16.65 -5.23 24.18
CA SER A 435 16.39 -3.99 23.44
C SER A 435 17.27 -3.91 22.19
N VAL A 436 16.66 -3.59 21.07
CA VAL A 436 17.34 -3.60 19.75
C VAL A 436 18.13 -2.32 19.48
N THR A 437 17.89 -1.25 20.26
CA THR A 437 18.58 0.04 20.12
C THR A 437 18.44 0.87 21.39
N ASN A 438 19.38 1.81 21.59
CA ASN A 438 19.33 2.83 22.63
C ASN A 438 18.83 4.20 22.09
N ALA A 439 18.26 4.24 20.91
CA ALA A 439 17.74 5.46 20.32
C ALA A 439 16.59 6.02 21.16
N THR A 440 16.70 7.29 21.55
CA THR A 440 15.65 8.03 22.26
C THR A 440 14.76 8.79 21.28
N VAL A 441 13.56 9.21 21.72
CA VAL A 441 12.72 10.09 20.93
C VAL A 441 13.33 11.49 20.81
N LYS A 442 14.01 11.94 21.85
CA LYS A 442 14.63 13.27 21.90
C LYS A 442 15.61 13.47 20.73
N TRP A 443 15.43 14.58 19.98
CA TRP A 443 16.32 14.94 18.88
C TRP A 443 17.75 15.21 19.35
N GLY A 444 18.71 14.79 18.56
CA GLY A 444 20.15 14.98 18.80
C GLY A 444 20.98 13.79 18.35
N GLY A 445 22.30 13.95 18.46
CA GLY A 445 23.28 12.95 18.03
C GLY A 445 23.85 13.22 16.63
N SER A 446 24.59 12.24 16.11
CA SER A 446 25.14 12.23 14.75
C SER A 446 24.01 12.20 13.69
N ASN A 447 24.34 12.42 12.44
CA ASN A 447 23.34 12.31 11.35
C ASN A 447 22.78 10.91 11.22
N GLU A 448 23.57 9.87 11.51
CA GLU A 448 23.08 8.49 11.48
C GLU A 448 22.09 8.23 12.63
N GLU A 449 22.36 8.71 13.85
CA GLU A 449 21.42 8.61 14.97
C GLU A 449 20.14 9.42 14.75
N LYS A 450 20.25 10.59 14.10
CA LYS A 450 19.08 11.38 13.68
C LYS A 450 18.26 10.65 12.63
N LEU A 451 18.91 9.99 11.65
CA LEU A 451 18.23 9.18 10.67
C LEU A 451 17.49 8.01 11.34
N GLU A 452 18.13 7.31 12.27
CA GLU A 452 17.50 6.25 13.04
C GLU A 452 16.23 6.74 13.73
N LYS A 453 16.29 7.89 14.40
CA LYS A 453 15.13 8.50 15.09
C LYS A 453 14.00 8.85 14.13
N ILE A 454 14.32 9.45 12.99
CA ILE A 454 13.33 9.73 11.94
C ILE A 454 12.65 8.44 11.49
N MET A 455 13.43 7.40 11.19
CA MET A 455 12.91 6.13 10.69
C MET A 455 12.09 5.38 11.73
N ILE A 456 12.48 5.41 13.00
CA ILE A 456 11.67 4.82 14.08
C ILE A 456 10.31 5.51 14.17
N GLN A 457 10.28 6.84 14.22
CA GLN A 457 9.02 7.58 14.35
C GLN A 457 8.16 7.47 13.08
N LYS A 458 8.79 7.44 11.90
CA LYS A 458 8.11 7.15 10.63
C LYS A 458 7.50 5.75 10.65
N TRP A 459 8.24 4.75 11.08
CA TRP A 459 7.77 3.37 11.19
C TRP A 459 6.57 3.25 12.13
N ILE A 460 6.59 3.90 13.30
CA ILE A 460 5.45 3.92 14.21
C ILE A 460 4.25 4.62 13.55
N ALA A 461 4.46 5.74 12.86
CA ALA A 461 3.39 6.49 12.21
C ALA A 461 2.78 5.78 10.99
N LEU A 462 3.55 4.96 10.28
CA LEU A 462 3.11 4.18 9.13
C LEU A 462 2.14 3.04 9.51
N TYR A 463 2.08 2.64 10.80
CA TYR A 463 1.17 1.56 11.20
C TYR A 463 -0.27 1.82 10.75
N PRO A 464 -0.96 0.85 10.12
CA PRO A 464 -0.57 -0.54 9.86
C PRO A 464 -0.03 -0.81 8.43
N ASN A 465 0.49 0.17 7.69
CA ASN A 465 1.01 -0.02 6.32
C ASN A 465 2.36 -0.75 6.34
N GLY A 466 2.33 -2.05 6.55
CA GLY A 466 3.54 -2.87 6.65
C GLY A 466 4.35 -2.95 5.36
N GLN A 467 3.70 -2.86 4.19
CA GLN A 467 4.41 -2.87 2.91
C GLN A 467 5.37 -1.68 2.79
N GLU A 468 4.94 -0.49 3.16
CA GLU A 468 5.79 0.70 3.15
C GLU A 468 6.86 0.61 4.24
N ALA A 469 6.48 0.21 5.45
CA ALA A 469 7.40 0.04 6.57
C ALA A 469 8.51 -0.98 6.28
N TRP A 470 8.18 -2.12 5.65
CA TRP A 470 9.17 -3.12 5.23
C TRP A 470 10.10 -2.59 4.13
N SER A 471 9.59 -1.79 3.21
CA SER A 471 10.42 -1.15 2.18
C SER A 471 11.41 -0.16 2.79
N GLU A 472 10.98 0.66 3.75
CA GLU A 472 11.84 1.62 4.47
C GLU A 472 12.88 0.91 5.36
N TYR A 473 12.48 -0.16 6.05
CA TYR A 473 13.43 -0.99 6.81
C TYR A 473 14.55 -1.55 5.89
N ARG A 474 14.20 -2.08 4.74
CA ARG A 474 15.19 -2.59 3.78
C ARG A 474 16.09 -1.49 3.25
N ARG A 475 15.53 -0.33 2.94
CA ARG A 475 16.25 0.82 2.36
C ARG A 475 17.25 1.42 3.35
N THR A 476 16.86 1.60 4.62
CA THR A 476 17.62 2.37 5.61
C THR A 476 18.33 1.50 6.64
N GLY A 477 17.85 0.28 6.88
CA GLY A 477 18.26 -0.58 7.99
C GLY A 477 17.59 -0.22 9.31
N TYR A 478 16.57 0.66 9.29
CA TYR A 478 15.83 1.12 10.47
C TYR A 478 14.31 0.97 10.30
N PRO A 479 13.58 0.77 11.42
CA PRO A 479 14.09 0.56 12.77
C PRO A 479 14.85 -0.76 12.89
N LYS A 480 15.65 -0.95 13.94
CA LYS A 480 16.17 -2.27 14.28
C LYS A 480 15.02 -3.13 14.78
N LEU A 481 14.85 -4.32 14.22
CA LEU A 481 13.75 -5.22 14.53
C LEU A 481 14.25 -6.49 15.22
N HIS A 482 13.40 -7.12 16.02
CA HIS A 482 13.66 -8.46 16.53
C HIS A 482 13.82 -9.45 15.39
N LYS A 483 14.75 -10.38 15.54
CA LYS A 483 15.02 -11.40 14.54
C LYS A 483 13.97 -12.51 14.60
N VAL A 484 13.78 -13.21 13.49
CA VAL A 484 12.93 -14.39 13.50
C VAL A 484 13.53 -15.49 14.38
N MET A 485 12.69 -16.14 15.16
CA MET A 485 13.10 -17.25 16.03
C MET A 485 13.51 -18.48 15.22
N ALA A 486 12.84 -18.73 14.09
CA ALA A 486 13.15 -19.83 13.20
C ALA A 486 13.35 -19.33 11.77
N ASN A 487 14.40 -19.79 11.11
CA ASN A 487 14.71 -19.49 9.71
C ASN A 487 14.73 -20.80 8.91
N TYR A 488 13.71 -21.00 8.09
CA TYR A 488 13.55 -22.17 7.21
C TYR A 488 13.85 -21.86 5.75
N SER A 489 14.62 -20.80 5.46
CA SER A 489 15.00 -20.42 4.10
C SER A 489 16.04 -21.34 3.44
N ASN A 490 16.56 -22.35 4.15
CA ASN A 490 17.66 -23.21 3.67
C ASN A 490 18.91 -22.43 3.25
N GLY A 491 19.25 -21.35 3.98
CA GLY A 491 20.41 -20.50 3.72
C GLY A 491 20.18 -19.43 2.64
N GLU A 492 18.97 -19.30 2.11
CA GLU A 492 18.63 -18.26 1.13
C GLU A 492 18.56 -16.85 1.76
N VAL A 493 18.19 -16.78 3.02
CA VAL A 493 18.03 -15.53 3.78
C VAL A 493 18.90 -15.56 5.03
N ASP A 494 19.76 -14.56 5.21
CA ASP A 494 20.48 -14.34 6.46
C ASP A 494 19.50 -13.84 7.54
N THR A 495 19.48 -14.50 8.69
CA THR A 495 18.58 -14.16 9.82
C THR A 495 18.82 -12.73 10.34
N ASN A 496 20.05 -12.21 10.24
CA ASN A 496 20.39 -10.87 10.71
C ASN A 496 19.93 -9.77 9.75
N ILE A 497 19.78 -10.12 8.48
CA ILE A 497 19.43 -9.18 7.40
C ILE A 497 17.93 -9.24 7.08
N GLY A 498 17.32 -10.42 7.21
CA GLY A 498 15.91 -10.66 6.90
C GLY A 498 15.63 -10.73 5.39
N ILE A 499 14.35 -10.93 5.06
CA ILE A 499 13.89 -11.00 3.66
C ILE A 499 14.07 -9.65 2.97
N ARG A 500 14.71 -9.67 1.80
CA ARG A 500 15.00 -8.47 1.00
C ARG A 500 14.09 -8.30 -0.21
N ARG A 501 13.52 -9.40 -0.72
CA ARG A 501 12.54 -9.42 -1.80
C ARG A 501 11.74 -10.72 -1.81
N MET A 502 10.68 -10.74 -2.59
CA MET A 502 10.00 -12.00 -2.95
C MET A 502 10.64 -12.58 -4.22
N ARG A 503 10.73 -13.91 -4.31
CA ARG A 503 11.08 -14.59 -5.56
C ARG A 503 9.97 -14.39 -6.59
N TYR A 504 10.30 -14.45 -7.86
CA TYR A 504 9.26 -14.47 -8.89
C TYR A 504 8.39 -15.73 -8.74
N PRO A 505 7.05 -15.61 -8.95
CA PRO A 505 6.18 -16.77 -8.89
C PRO A 505 6.58 -17.83 -9.91
N ALA A 506 6.69 -19.10 -9.48
CA ALA A 506 7.15 -20.20 -10.33
C ALA A 506 6.25 -20.45 -11.54
N ASN A 507 4.95 -20.16 -11.43
CA ASN A 507 3.94 -20.39 -12.48
C ASN A 507 3.81 -19.25 -13.50
N ARG A 508 4.67 -18.22 -13.45
CA ARG A 508 4.59 -17.06 -14.35
C ARG A 508 5.16 -17.30 -15.75
N ALA A 509 6.06 -18.25 -15.90
CA ALA A 509 6.72 -18.54 -17.16
C ALA A 509 6.10 -19.79 -17.80
N THR A 510 5.05 -19.60 -18.60
CA THR A 510 4.29 -20.70 -19.23
C THR A 510 4.79 -21.04 -20.64
N SER A 511 5.22 -20.02 -21.39
CA SER A 511 5.83 -20.16 -22.72
C SER A 511 7.36 -20.08 -22.66
N ASP A 512 8.04 -20.45 -23.75
CA ASP A 512 9.48 -20.30 -23.84
C ASP A 512 9.91 -18.83 -23.88
N GLU A 513 9.09 -17.95 -24.45
CA GLU A 513 9.31 -16.51 -24.45
C GLU A 513 9.17 -15.94 -23.03
N ASP A 514 8.15 -16.36 -22.25
CA ASP A 514 8.00 -15.99 -20.83
C ASP A 514 9.23 -16.41 -20.02
N LYS A 515 9.74 -17.63 -20.23
CA LYS A 515 10.97 -18.11 -19.57
C LYS A 515 12.18 -17.25 -19.93
N GLN A 516 12.33 -16.86 -21.21
CA GLN A 516 13.41 -15.98 -21.65
C GLN A 516 13.27 -14.59 -21.00
N ASN A 517 12.09 -13.99 -20.99
CA ASN A 517 11.85 -12.70 -20.36
C ASN A 517 12.09 -12.74 -18.85
N LEU A 518 11.65 -13.82 -18.17
CA LEU A 518 11.92 -14.01 -16.74
C LEU A 518 13.42 -14.22 -16.46
N ASN A 519 14.14 -14.93 -17.32
CA ASN A 519 15.60 -15.09 -17.19
C ASN A 519 16.33 -13.74 -17.36
N LYS A 520 15.89 -12.90 -18.29
CA LYS A 520 16.42 -11.52 -18.40
C LYS A 520 16.13 -10.72 -17.13
N ALA A 521 14.91 -10.81 -16.56
CA ALA A 521 14.59 -10.16 -15.30
C ALA A 521 15.50 -10.60 -14.15
N ARG A 522 15.80 -11.90 -14.05
CA ARG A 522 16.74 -12.45 -13.06
C ARG A 522 18.16 -11.89 -13.23
N GLN A 523 18.62 -11.72 -14.47
CA GLN A 523 19.94 -11.12 -14.76
C GLN A 523 20.02 -9.63 -14.36
N MET A 524 18.90 -8.92 -14.28
CA MET A 524 18.82 -7.54 -13.79
C MET A 524 18.84 -7.45 -12.26
N LEU A 525 18.64 -8.56 -11.54
CA LEU A 525 18.78 -8.60 -10.09
C LEU A 525 20.27 -8.54 -9.70
N ARG A 526 20.55 -8.01 -8.52
CA ARG A 526 21.89 -8.06 -7.97
C ARG A 526 22.36 -9.52 -7.88
N ASP A 527 23.56 -9.78 -8.37
CA ASP A 527 24.15 -11.11 -8.42
C ASP A 527 23.40 -12.13 -9.31
N GLY A 528 22.44 -11.67 -10.11
CA GLY A 528 21.66 -12.51 -11.03
C GLY A 528 20.83 -13.60 -10.34
N GLN A 529 20.55 -13.46 -9.03
CA GLN A 529 19.92 -14.50 -8.23
C GLN A 529 18.50 -14.15 -7.80
N ASP A 530 17.56 -15.01 -8.20
CA ASP A 530 16.15 -14.91 -7.78
C ASP A 530 15.95 -15.54 -6.40
N LYS A 531 16.53 -14.91 -5.37
CA LYS A 531 16.47 -15.35 -3.95
C LYS A 531 15.80 -14.32 -3.08
N ALA A 532 15.21 -14.76 -1.97
CA ALA A 532 14.56 -13.88 -1.01
C ALA A 532 15.56 -12.97 -0.26
N GLY A 533 16.82 -13.37 -0.17
CA GLY A 533 17.90 -12.58 0.42
C GLY A 533 18.55 -11.58 -0.56
N THR A 534 18.23 -11.62 -1.86
CA THR A 534 18.81 -10.73 -2.86
C THR A 534 18.30 -9.31 -2.68
N ARG A 535 19.22 -8.34 -2.57
CA ARG A 535 18.88 -6.93 -2.43
C ARG A 535 18.32 -6.35 -3.72
N LEU A 536 17.37 -5.45 -3.59
CA LEU A 536 16.83 -4.67 -4.71
C LEU A 536 17.78 -3.53 -5.11
N TRP A 537 17.59 -2.94 -6.28
CA TRP A 537 18.40 -1.84 -6.79
C TRP A 537 18.49 -0.66 -5.81
N TRP A 538 17.39 -0.25 -5.22
CA TRP A 538 17.34 0.86 -4.25
C TRP A 538 17.80 0.46 -2.83
N ASP A 539 17.91 -0.82 -2.53
CA ASP A 539 18.40 -1.34 -1.24
C ASP A 539 19.93 -1.30 -1.20
N ASN A 540 20.49 -0.11 -1.07
CA ASN A 540 21.90 0.17 -1.36
C ASN A 540 22.66 0.92 -0.27
N LYS A 541 22.04 1.33 0.85
CA LYS A 541 22.70 2.11 1.91
C LYS A 541 23.91 1.40 2.52
N ASN A 542 23.82 0.11 2.74
CA ASN A 542 24.86 -0.69 3.41
C ASN A 542 25.49 -1.67 2.42
N LYS A 543 26.22 -1.17 1.43
CA LYS A 543 27.06 -1.96 0.53
C LYS A 543 28.36 -2.38 1.18
#